data_39bc3ccc9223e2bcbfca0d2b17221331
#
_entry.id   39bc3ccc9223e2bcbfca0d2b17221331
#
_cell.length_a   1.000
_cell.length_b   1.000
_cell.length_c   1.000
_cell.angle_alpha   90.00
_cell.angle_beta   90.00
_cell.angle_gamma   90.00
#
_symmetry.space_group_name_H-M   'P 1'
#
loop_
_entity.id
_entity.type
_entity.pdbx_description
1 polymer ?
#
loop_
_entity_poly.entity_id
_entity_poly.type
_entity_poly.pdbx_seq_one_letter_code
_entity_poly.pdbx_strand_id
1 'polypeptide(L)'
;SDVCSSDLKVWDLHKDSSRMNLLISGSIYSLMHKIFENNKEPLFSRAGKIIRLQPFRVSVIKQILADFHPGYTPDDLLALYTFTGGVAWYIDLFMKNKAFTRTKMIHFMTEENSLFLTEGKNLLIEEFGKEYTVYFSILECISRGLTSRGDIETALNGVEIGGYLSRMEKDFSVISQRKPIFARP
;
A
#
# COMPACT_ATOMS: atom_id res chain seq x y z
N SER A 1 1.70 -9.31 15.78
CA SER A 1 2.51 -10.54 15.82
C SER A 1 3.76 -10.24 16.62
N ASP A 2 3.78 -10.73 17.83
CA ASP A 2 4.91 -10.54 18.73
C ASP A 2 6.05 -11.41 18.24
N VAL A 3 7.05 -10.80 17.62
CA VAL A 3 8.36 -11.44 17.53
C VAL A 3 8.79 -11.60 18.99
N CYS A 4 8.73 -12.82 19.47
CA CYS A 4 8.93 -13.10 20.88
C CYS A 4 10.35 -12.64 21.27
N SER A 5 10.49 -11.95 22.39
CA SER A 5 11.80 -11.49 22.87
C SER A 5 12.81 -12.62 23.08
N SER A 6 12.33 -13.87 23.23
CA SER A 6 13.14 -15.08 23.27
C SER A 6 13.80 -15.39 21.93
N ASP A 7 13.08 -15.24 20.81
CA ASP A 7 13.60 -15.53 19.47
C ASP A 7 14.73 -14.56 19.07
N LEU A 8 14.57 -13.30 19.48
CA LEU A 8 15.60 -12.29 19.26
C LEU A 8 16.88 -12.56 20.08
N LYS A 9 16.74 -13.07 21.32
CA LYS A 9 17.91 -13.47 22.12
C LYS A 9 18.66 -14.63 21.46
N VAL A 10 17.96 -15.63 20.96
CA VAL A 10 18.58 -16.75 20.23
C VAL A 10 19.28 -16.26 18.97
N TRP A 11 18.64 -15.38 18.22
CA TRP A 11 19.27 -14.75 17.04
C TRP A 11 20.55 -13.98 17.42
N ASP A 12 20.48 -13.08 18.40
CA ASP A 12 21.64 -12.27 18.82
C ASP A 12 22.83 -13.13 19.30
N LEU A 13 22.56 -14.28 19.91
CA LEU A 13 23.60 -15.20 20.37
C LEU A 13 24.27 -16.00 19.24
N HIS A 14 23.53 -16.26 18.17
CA HIS A 14 23.97 -17.22 17.14
C HIS A 14 24.18 -16.60 15.76
N LYS A 15 23.81 -15.33 15.53
CA LYS A 15 23.88 -14.68 14.21
C LYS A 15 25.26 -14.72 13.55
N ASP A 16 26.33 -14.59 14.34
CA ASP A 16 27.70 -14.53 13.83
C ASP A 16 28.33 -15.92 13.64
N SER A 17 27.76 -16.95 14.26
CA SER A 17 28.26 -18.34 14.20
C SER A 17 27.38 -19.24 13.33
N SER A 18 26.14 -18.84 13.02
CA SER A 18 25.22 -19.62 12.23
C SER A 18 25.31 -19.26 10.74
N ARG A 19 24.94 -20.24 9.87
CA ARG A 19 24.77 -20.01 8.43
C ARG A 19 23.31 -19.68 8.06
N MET A 20 22.50 -19.26 9.04
CA MET A 20 21.10 -18.92 8.83
C MET A 20 20.94 -17.49 8.29
N ASN A 21 20.06 -17.35 7.31
CA ASN A 21 19.54 -16.06 6.91
C ASN A 21 18.11 -15.91 7.43
N LEU A 22 17.85 -14.88 8.21
CA LEU A 22 16.51 -14.56 8.70
C LEU A 22 15.87 -13.52 7.77
N LEU A 23 14.75 -13.87 7.18
CA LEU A 23 13.92 -12.98 6.36
C LEU A 23 12.61 -12.72 7.08
N ILE A 24 12.34 -11.45 7.39
CA ILE A 24 11.08 -11.01 8.00
C ILE A 24 10.32 -10.19 6.96
N SER A 25 9.05 -10.50 6.74
CA SER A 25 8.18 -9.78 5.82
C SER A 25 6.90 -9.33 6.52
N GLY A 26 6.33 -8.23 6.08
CA GLY A 26 5.06 -7.72 6.57
C GLY A 26 4.38 -6.86 5.50
N SER A 27 3.05 -6.87 5.49
CA SER A 27 2.21 -6.13 4.55
C SER A 27 1.81 -4.74 5.09
N ILE A 28 1.80 -4.56 6.42
CA ILE A 28 1.42 -3.30 7.07
C ILE A 28 2.64 -2.39 7.13
N TYR A 29 2.64 -1.35 6.30
CA TYR A 29 3.78 -0.43 6.17
C TYR A 29 4.14 0.25 7.48
N SER A 30 3.16 0.83 8.17
CA SER A 30 3.36 1.54 9.43
C SER A 30 3.94 0.65 10.53
N LEU A 31 3.50 -0.60 10.60
CA LEU A 31 4.02 -1.58 11.55
C LEU A 31 5.47 -1.94 11.25
N MET A 32 5.82 -2.22 9.99
CA MET A 32 7.19 -2.55 9.59
C MET A 32 8.15 -1.37 9.84
N HIS A 33 7.72 -0.16 9.51
CA HIS A 33 8.48 1.05 9.82
C HIS A 33 8.71 1.20 11.31
N LYS A 34 7.67 1.05 12.13
CA LYS A 34 7.77 1.11 13.60
C LYS A 34 8.75 0.07 14.14
N ILE A 35 8.62 -1.19 13.74
CA ILE A 35 9.42 -2.31 14.26
C ILE A 35 10.92 -2.14 13.97
N PHE A 36 11.29 -1.66 12.77
CA PHE A 36 12.67 -1.63 12.33
C PHE A 36 13.35 -0.25 12.43
N GLU A 37 12.58 0.83 12.39
CA GLU A 37 13.12 2.20 12.35
C GLU A 37 12.89 2.99 13.66
N ASN A 38 12.08 2.49 14.60
CA ASN A 38 11.90 3.11 15.91
C ASN A 38 12.92 2.58 16.91
N ASN A 39 13.70 3.48 17.51
CA ASN A 39 14.76 3.16 18.48
C ASN A 39 14.28 2.50 19.81
N LYS A 40 12.96 2.50 20.06
CA LYS A 40 12.34 1.84 21.21
C LYS A 40 11.98 0.38 20.95
N GLU A 41 12.04 -0.05 19.69
CA GLU A 41 11.62 -1.40 19.31
C GLU A 41 12.80 -2.39 19.31
N PRO A 42 12.55 -3.65 19.69
CA PRO A 42 13.62 -4.65 19.82
C PRO A 42 14.39 -4.95 18.53
N LEU A 43 13.75 -4.77 17.35
CA LEU A 43 14.37 -5.02 16.05
C LEU A 43 15.07 -3.81 15.45
N PHE A 44 15.04 -2.67 16.13
CA PHE A 44 15.73 -1.47 15.67
C PHE A 44 17.24 -1.77 15.45
N SER A 45 17.78 -1.34 14.33
CA SER A 45 19.19 -1.52 13.93
C SER A 45 19.69 -2.97 13.82
N ARG A 46 18.79 -3.99 13.87
CA ARG A 46 19.16 -5.41 13.70
C ARG A 46 19.01 -5.91 12.27
N ALA A 47 18.32 -5.17 11.41
CA ALA A 47 18.19 -5.53 10.01
C ALA A 47 19.48 -5.18 9.25
N GLY A 48 20.14 -6.18 8.68
CA GLY A 48 21.31 -5.95 7.82
C GLY A 48 20.91 -5.34 6.47
N LYS A 49 19.67 -5.56 6.03
CA LYS A 49 19.11 -4.97 4.81
C LYS A 49 17.60 -4.83 4.93
N ILE A 50 17.08 -3.68 4.55
CA ILE A 50 15.65 -3.43 4.40
C ILE A 50 15.34 -3.38 2.91
N ILE A 51 14.41 -4.22 2.44
CA ILE A 51 13.96 -4.28 1.05
C ILE A 51 12.52 -3.76 1.01
N ARG A 52 12.32 -2.65 0.33
CA ARG A 52 10.98 -2.12 0.05
C ARG A 52 10.57 -2.57 -1.34
N LEU A 53 9.64 -3.52 -1.41
CA LEU A 53 9.10 -3.97 -2.69
C LEU A 53 8.33 -2.84 -3.36
N GLN A 54 8.65 -2.61 -4.63
CA GLN A 54 7.99 -1.60 -5.46
C GLN A 54 6.99 -2.29 -6.38
N PRO A 55 5.90 -1.60 -6.77
CA PRO A 55 5.02 -2.09 -7.82
C PRO A 55 5.77 -2.39 -9.11
N PHE A 56 5.27 -3.32 -9.89
CA PHE A 56 5.85 -3.64 -11.19
C PHE A 56 5.76 -2.46 -12.16
N ARG A 57 6.83 -2.25 -12.88
CA ARG A 57 6.85 -1.27 -14.00
C ARG A 57 5.95 -1.76 -15.12
N VAL A 58 5.43 -0.84 -15.92
CA VAL A 58 4.57 -1.16 -17.08
C VAL A 58 5.21 -2.16 -18.03
N SER A 59 6.55 -2.12 -18.21
CA SER A 59 7.28 -3.09 -19.03
C SER A 59 7.15 -4.53 -18.54
N VAL A 60 7.15 -4.74 -17.22
CA VAL A 60 6.96 -6.06 -16.60
C VAL A 60 5.52 -6.51 -16.74
N ILE A 61 4.57 -5.60 -16.48
CA ILE A 61 3.12 -5.88 -16.63
C ILE A 61 2.79 -6.27 -18.07
N LYS A 62 3.37 -5.55 -19.05
CA LYS A 62 3.24 -5.87 -20.47
C LYS A 62 3.73 -7.28 -20.77
N GLN A 63 4.85 -7.69 -20.20
CA GLN A 63 5.44 -9.00 -20.39
C GLN A 63 4.53 -10.09 -19.80
N ILE A 64 4.08 -9.92 -18.57
CA ILE A 64 3.12 -10.83 -17.91
C ILE A 64 1.85 -10.96 -18.75
N LEU A 65 1.25 -9.84 -19.17
CA LEU A 65 0.01 -9.89 -19.95
C LEU A 65 0.22 -10.58 -21.30
N ALA A 66 1.36 -10.37 -21.96
CA ALA A 66 1.72 -11.05 -23.22
C ALA A 66 1.88 -12.56 -23.05
N ASP A 67 2.44 -13.00 -21.92
CA ASP A 67 2.62 -14.43 -21.61
C ASP A 67 1.28 -15.15 -21.40
N PHE A 68 0.32 -14.48 -20.75
CA PHE A 68 -1.01 -15.06 -20.49
C PHE A 68 -2.02 -14.86 -21.61
N HIS A 69 -1.89 -13.76 -22.36
CA HIS A 69 -2.81 -13.37 -23.43
C HIS A 69 -2.08 -12.64 -24.56
N PRO A 70 -1.41 -13.35 -25.48
CA PRO A 70 -0.61 -12.74 -26.56
C PRO A 70 -1.35 -11.75 -27.45
N GLY A 71 -2.70 -11.90 -27.54
CA GLY A 71 -3.58 -11.02 -28.34
C GLY A 71 -4.13 -9.80 -27.57
N TYR A 72 -3.52 -9.40 -26.43
CA TYR A 72 -3.97 -8.24 -25.67
C TYR A 72 -3.86 -6.94 -26.48
N THR A 73 -4.73 -5.98 -26.18
CA THR A 73 -4.72 -4.64 -26.77
C THR A 73 -4.01 -3.63 -25.85
N PRO A 74 -3.58 -2.47 -26.38
CA PRO A 74 -3.08 -1.38 -25.53
C PRO A 74 -4.06 -0.96 -24.43
N ASP A 75 -5.36 -1.05 -24.70
CA ASP A 75 -6.44 -0.73 -23.75
C ASP A 75 -6.48 -1.74 -22.60
N ASP A 76 -6.23 -3.02 -22.87
CA ASP A 76 -6.13 -4.08 -21.86
C ASP A 76 -4.94 -3.86 -20.94
N LEU A 77 -3.78 -3.47 -21.50
CA LEU A 77 -2.59 -3.15 -20.73
C LEU A 77 -2.80 -1.91 -19.84
N LEU A 78 -3.42 -0.87 -20.41
CA LEU A 78 -3.74 0.34 -19.65
C LEU A 78 -4.72 0.02 -18.50
N ALA A 79 -5.75 -0.78 -18.78
CA ALA A 79 -6.71 -1.21 -17.78
C ALA A 79 -6.03 -2.01 -16.65
N LEU A 80 -5.21 -2.99 -17.00
CA LEU A 80 -4.48 -3.80 -16.02
C LEU A 80 -3.58 -2.94 -15.12
N TYR A 81 -2.82 -2.00 -15.72
CA TYR A 81 -2.01 -1.06 -14.94
C TYR A 81 -2.86 -0.16 -14.06
N THR A 82 -3.95 0.39 -14.59
CA THR A 82 -4.82 1.33 -13.85
C THR A 82 -5.49 0.65 -12.66
N PHE A 83 -5.96 -0.60 -12.82
CA PHE A 83 -6.67 -1.33 -11.78
C PHE A 83 -5.74 -1.93 -10.72
N THR A 84 -4.49 -2.23 -11.07
CA THR A 84 -3.55 -2.89 -10.17
C THR A 84 -2.50 -1.96 -9.57
N GLY A 85 -2.28 -0.80 -10.17
CA GLY A 85 -1.15 0.07 -9.81
C GLY A 85 0.21 -0.62 -9.92
N GLY A 86 0.28 -1.78 -10.59
CA GLY A 86 1.48 -2.61 -10.68
C GLY A 86 1.71 -3.51 -9.47
N VAL A 87 0.78 -3.61 -8.53
CA VAL A 87 0.88 -4.49 -7.37
C VAL A 87 0.77 -5.95 -7.83
N ALA A 88 1.82 -6.73 -7.56
CA ALA A 88 1.98 -8.11 -8.04
C ALA A 88 0.78 -9.00 -7.70
N TRP A 89 0.24 -8.88 -6.49
CA TRP A 89 -0.87 -9.69 -6.03
C TRP A 89 -2.16 -9.45 -6.82
N TYR A 90 -2.50 -8.19 -7.14
CA TYR A 90 -3.66 -7.89 -7.97
C TYR A 90 -3.48 -8.38 -9.41
N ILE A 91 -2.27 -8.26 -9.97
CA ILE A 91 -1.97 -8.78 -11.31
C ILE A 91 -2.15 -10.30 -11.33
N ASP A 92 -1.60 -11.03 -10.36
CA ASP A 92 -1.75 -12.48 -10.24
C ASP A 92 -3.23 -12.89 -10.13
N LEU A 93 -4.02 -12.12 -9.38
CA LEU A 93 -5.46 -12.35 -9.23
C LEU A 93 -6.21 -12.25 -10.57
N PHE A 94 -5.92 -11.23 -11.39
CA PHE A 94 -6.50 -11.12 -12.74
C PHE A 94 -6.03 -12.26 -13.65
N MET A 95 -4.75 -12.64 -13.58
CA MET A 95 -4.19 -13.71 -14.42
C MET A 95 -4.82 -15.07 -14.06
N LYS A 96 -4.92 -15.41 -12.80
CA LYS A 96 -5.55 -16.66 -12.31
C LYS A 96 -7.02 -16.78 -12.71
N ASN A 97 -7.74 -15.66 -12.71
CA ASN A 97 -9.17 -15.61 -13.10
C ASN A 97 -9.37 -15.39 -14.61
N LYS A 98 -8.31 -15.43 -15.42
CA LYS A 98 -8.37 -15.25 -16.88
C LYS A 98 -9.04 -13.94 -17.31
N ALA A 99 -8.97 -12.91 -16.46
CA ALA A 99 -9.52 -11.59 -16.73
C ALA A 99 -8.49 -10.74 -17.48
N PHE A 100 -8.18 -11.10 -18.71
CA PHE A 100 -7.10 -10.50 -19.51
C PHE A 100 -7.50 -9.25 -20.28
N THR A 101 -8.79 -9.06 -20.54
CA THR A 101 -9.30 -7.92 -21.28
C THR A 101 -9.93 -6.90 -20.35
N ARG A 102 -9.93 -5.62 -20.72
CA ARG A 102 -10.56 -4.54 -19.95
C ARG A 102 -11.97 -4.90 -19.49
N THR A 103 -12.80 -5.42 -20.38
CA THR A 103 -14.18 -5.79 -20.06
C THR A 103 -14.24 -6.89 -19.00
N LYS A 104 -13.40 -7.94 -19.13
CA LYS A 104 -13.36 -9.02 -18.14
C LYS A 104 -12.79 -8.55 -16.81
N MET A 105 -11.81 -7.64 -16.81
CA MET A 105 -11.27 -7.05 -15.59
C MET A 105 -12.34 -6.27 -14.83
N ILE A 106 -13.10 -5.41 -15.54
CA ILE A 106 -14.21 -4.65 -14.95
C ILE A 106 -15.24 -5.60 -14.36
N HIS A 107 -15.67 -6.60 -15.13
CA HIS A 107 -16.65 -7.60 -14.67
C HIS A 107 -16.17 -8.27 -13.38
N PHE A 108 -14.94 -8.80 -13.36
CA PHE A 108 -14.35 -9.46 -12.21
C PHE A 108 -14.25 -8.56 -10.97
N MET A 109 -13.95 -7.27 -11.15
CA MET A 109 -13.88 -6.31 -10.05
C MET A 109 -15.26 -5.95 -9.48
N THR A 110 -16.31 -5.98 -10.31
CA THR A 110 -17.66 -5.52 -9.95
C THR A 110 -18.64 -6.65 -9.67
N GLU A 111 -18.20 -7.90 -9.75
CA GLU A 111 -19.00 -9.05 -9.35
C GLU A 111 -19.44 -8.94 -7.88
N GLU A 112 -20.62 -9.47 -7.58
CA GLU A 112 -21.11 -9.58 -6.21
C GLU A 112 -20.12 -10.39 -5.37
N ASN A 113 -19.73 -9.84 -4.21
CA ASN A 113 -18.67 -10.38 -3.33
C ASN A 113 -17.24 -10.33 -3.89
N SER A 114 -16.97 -9.49 -4.89
CA SER A 114 -15.60 -9.27 -5.35
C SER A 114 -14.72 -8.77 -4.21
N LEU A 115 -13.51 -9.33 -4.10
CA LEU A 115 -12.49 -8.90 -3.13
C LEU A 115 -12.16 -7.41 -3.28
N PHE A 116 -12.20 -6.88 -4.51
CA PHE A 116 -11.91 -5.46 -4.78
C PHE A 116 -12.89 -4.48 -4.12
N LEU A 117 -14.11 -4.93 -3.80
CA LEU A 117 -15.13 -4.06 -3.18
C LEU A 117 -14.86 -3.81 -1.68
N THR A 118 -14.18 -4.71 -1.00
CA THR A 118 -14.02 -4.67 0.46
C THR A 118 -12.57 -4.55 0.92
N GLU A 119 -11.62 -5.06 0.13
CA GLU A 119 -10.23 -5.19 0.53
C GLU A 119 -9.56 -3.85 0.79
N GLY A 120 -9.73 -2.88 -0.10
CA GLY A 120 -9.16 -1.53 0.08
C GLY A 120 -9.58 -0.91 1.41
N LYS A 121 -10.85 -1.10 1.79
CA LYS A 121 -11.35 -0.66 3.09
C LYS A 121 -10.68 -1.42 4.24
N ASN A 122 -10.56 -2.73 4.14
CA ASN A 122 -9.98 -3.55 5.20
C ASN A 122 -8.50 -3.24 5.41
N LEU A 123 -7.73 -3.10 4.33
CA LEU A 123 -6.31 -2.69 4.41
C LEU A 123 -6.14 -1.33 5.09
N LEU A 124 -6.99 -0.36 4.76
CA LEU A 124 -6.92 0.96 5.37
C LEU A 124 -7.35 0.92 6.85
N ILE A 125 -8.30 0.07 7.22
CA ILE A 125 -8.67 -0.15 8.64
C ILE A 125 -7.48 -0.74 9.42
N GLU A 126 -6.78 -1.69 8.85
CA GLU A 126 -5.58 -2.27 9.47
C GLU A 126 -4.46 -1.25 9.65
N GLU A 127 -4.21 -0.39 8.64
CA GLU A 127 -3.21 0.67 8.71
C GLU A 127 -3.59 1.78 9.69
N PHE A 128 -4.83 2.27 9.63
CA PHE A 128 -5.25 3.43 10.42
C PHE A 128 -5.68 3.08 11.84
N GLY A 129 -5.98 1.82 12.11
CA GLY A 129 -6.43 1.37 13.42
C GLY A 129 -7.74 2.02 13.86
N LYS A 130 -7.83 2.38 15.15
CA LYS A 130 -9.08 2.90 15.76
C LYS A 130 -9.58 4.22 15.17
N GLU A 131 -8.71 5.02 14.60
CA GLU A 131 -9.02 6.34 14.03
C GLU A 131 -9.38 6.28 12.53
N TYR A 132 -9.58 5.08 11.97
CA TYR A 132 -9.81 4.87 10.54
C TYR A 132 -10.92 5.74 9.96
N THR A 133 -11.96 6.04 10.73
CA THR A 133 -13.12 6.83 10.28
C THR A 133 -12.71 8.23 9.82
N VAL A 134 -11.83 8.91 10.57
CA VAL A 134 -11.35 10.26 10.23
C VAL A 134 -10.50 10.21 8.96
N TYR A 135 -9.60 9.25 8.87
CA TYR A 135 -8.77 9.07 7.68
C TYR A 135 -9.60 8.77 6.43
N PHE A 136 -10.63 7.91 6.56
CA PHE A 136 -11.56 7.65 5.47
C PHE A 136 -12.32 8.90 5.02
N SER A 137 -12.81 9.70 5.95
CA SER A 137 -13.49 10.96 5.63
C SER A 137 -12.58 11.93 4.88
N ILE A 138 -11.30 12.01 5.26
CA ILE A 138 -10.31 12.81 4.53
C ILE A 138 -10.11 12.28 3.11
N LEU A 139 -9.92 10.96 2.94
CA LEU A 139 -9.76 10.34 1.62
C LEU A 139 -11.00 10.54 0.75
N GLU A 140 -12.20 10.47 1.33
CA GLU A 140 -13.44 10.74 0.63
C GLU A 140 -13.52 12.19 0.14
N CYS A 141 -13.15 13.15 0.97
CA CYS A 141 -13.05 14.56 0.55
C CYS A 141 -12.07 14.75 -0.61
N ILE A 142 -10.89 14.12 -0.53
CA ILE A 142 -9.89 14.16 -1.62
C ILE A 142 -10.44 13.52 -2.90
N SER A 143 -11.13 12.39 -2.81
CA SER A 143 -11.73 11.70 -3.96
C SER A 143 -12.82 12.54 -4.66
N ARG A 144 -13.48 13.43 -3.91
CA ARG A 144 -14.46 14.40 -4.42
C ARG A 144 -13.80 15.65 -4.99
N GLY A 145 -12.47 15.73 -5.00
CA GLY A 145 -11.71 16.83 -5.59
C GLY A 145 -11.35 17.96 -4.61
N LEU A 146 -11.59 17.81 -3.30
CA LEU A 146 -11.13 18.77 -2.31
C LEU A 146 -9.62 18.55 -2.08
N THR A 147 -8.81 19.51 -2.48
CA THR A 147 -7.35 19.38 -2.48
C THR A 147 -6.64 20.31 -1.49
N SER A 148 -7.35 21.27 -0.91
CA SER A 148 -6.78 22.15 0.11
C SER A 148 -7.17 21.67 1.52
N ARG A 149 -6.26 21.86 2.48
CA ARG A 149 -6.52 21.55 3.88
C ARG A 149 -7.78 22.28 4.40
N GLY A 150 -7.91 23.58 4.10
CA GLY A 150 -9.02 24.38 4.58
C GLY A 150 -10.38 23.93 4.05
N ASP A 151 -10.45 23.50 2.78
CA ASP A 151 -11.69 22.99 2.19
C ASP A 151 -12.11 21.68 2.84
N ILE A 152 -11.13 20.79 3.11
CA ILE A 152 -11.38 19.51 3.77
C ILE A 152 -11.82 19.74 5.22
N GLU A 153 -11.15 20.62 5.98
CA GLU A 153 -11.54 20.97 7.36
C GLU A 153 -12.96 21.56 7.39
N THR A 154 -13.30 22.40 6.43
CA THR A 154 -14.67 22.96 6.30
C THR A 154 -15.69 21.85 6.01
N ALA A 155 -15.40 20.93 5.08
CA ALA A 155 -16.27 19.81 4.75
C ALA A 155 -16.45 18.83 5.92
N LEU A 156 -15.48 18.75 6.82
CA LEU A 156 -15.51 17.93 8.03
C LEU A 156 -15.95 18.71 9.28
N ASN A 157 -16.75 19.75 9.12
CA ASN A 157 -17.32 20.55 10.21
C ASN A 157 -16.27 21.18 11.14
N GLY A 158 -15.13 21.58 10.61
CA GLY A 158 -14.06 22.26 11.35
C GLY A 158 -13.12 21.32 12.12
N VAL A 159 -13.12 20.03 11.81
CA VAL A 159 -12.14 19.09 12.39
C VAL A 159 -10.74 19.46 11.91
N GLU A 160 -9.82 19.71 12.83
CA GLU A 160 -8.41 19.96 12.50
C GLU A 160 -7.74 18.69 11.97
N ILE A 161 -7.33 18.70 10.70
CA ILE A 161 -6.77 17.51 10.03
C ILE A 161 -5.24 17.57 9.83
N GLY A 162 -4.56 18.62 10.26
CA GLY A 162 -3.13 18.80 10.03
C GLY A 162 -2.27 17.62 10.52
N GLY A 163 -2.57 17.10 11.71
CA GLY A 163 -1.92 15.92 12.27
C GLY A 163 -2.21 14.65 11.46
N TYR A 164 -3.45 14.47 11.05
CA TYR A 164 -3.88 13.34 10.22
C TYR A 164 -3.20 13.35 8.85
N LEU A 165 -3.16 14.48 8.15
CA LEU A 165 -2.46 14.62 6.86
C LEU A 165 -0.97 14.30 6.98
N SER A 166 -0.32 14.78 8.05
CA SER A 166 1.09 14.46 8.29
C SER A 166 1.34 12.97 8.48
N ARG A 167 0.48 12.29 9.24
CA ARG A 167 0.57 10.83 9.44
C ARG A 167 0.26 10.05 8.17
N MET A 168 -0.76 10.47 7.41
CA MET A 168 -1.10 9.84 6.11
C MET A 168 0.06 9.92 5.12
N GLU A 169 0.83 11.00 5.13
CA GLU A 169 1.99 11.14 4.25
C GLU A 169 3.23 10.43 4.77
N LYS A 170 3.58 10.62 6.06
CA LYS A 170 4.86 10.17 6.63
C LYS A 170 4.81 8.75 7.17
N ASP A 171 3.75 8.41 7.91
CA ASP A 171 3.67 7.15 8.63
C ASP A 171 3.00 6.05 7.80
N PHE A 172 1.97 6.42 7.01
CA PHE A 172 1.19 5.46 6.21
C PHE A 172 1.54 5.47 4.71
N SER A 173 2.17 6.53 4.21
CA SER A 173 2.48 6.71 2.78
C SER A 173 1.27 6.58 1.84
N VAL A 174 0.08 6.98 2.30
CA VAL A 174 -1.20 6.86 1.55
C VAL A 174 -1.44 8.08 0.67
N ILE A 175 -0.96 9.26 1.09
CA ILE A 175 -1.06 10.50 0.32
C ILE A 175 0.32 11.11 0.11
N SER A 176 0.41 12.04 -0.84
CA SER A 176 1.57 12.90 -1.04
C SER A 176 1.10 14.34 -1.21
N GLN A 177 1.59 15.24 -0.37
CA GLN A 177 1.30 16.66 -0.48
C GLN A 177 2.20 17.29 -1.52
N ARG A 178 1.61 17.99 -2.49
CA ARG A 178 2.36 18.68 -3.54
C ARG A 178 1.91 20.13 -3.60
N LYS A 179 2.87 21.05 -3.67
CA LYS A 179 2.58 22.45 -3.94
C LYS A 179 2.29 22.62 -5.44
N PRO A 180 1.32 23.46 -5.83
CA PRO A 180 1.14 23.84 -7.23
C PRO A 180 2.42 24.46 -7.79
N ILE A 181 2.74 24.18 -9.05
CA ILE A 181 3.96 24.67 -9.71
C ILE A 181 4.03 26.21 -9.69
N PHE A 182 2.88 26.88 -9.70
CA PHE A 182 2.76 28.34 -9.69
C PHE A 182 2.30 28.91 -8.34
N ALA A 183 2.36 28.15 -7.25
CA ALA A 183 2.06 28.70 -5.93
C ALA A 183 3.12 29.78 -5.59
N ARG A 184 2.68 30.99 -5.39
CA ARG A 184 3.53 32.05 -4.84
C ARG A 184 4.01 31.64 -3.45
N PRO A 185 5.26 31.99 -3.07
CA PRO A 185 5.80 31.69 -1.75
C PRO A 185 5.00 32.34 -0.62
#